data_e39f383cf14b0e70373dcd0d27f40279
#
_entry.id   e39f383cf14b0e70373dcd0d27f40279
#
_cell.length_a   1.000
_cell.length_b   1.000
_cell.length_c   1.000
_cell.angle_alpha   90.00
_cell.angle_beta   90.00
_cell.angle_gamma   90.00
#
_symmetry.space_group_name_H-M   'P 1'
#
loop_
_entity.id
_entity.type
_entity.pdbx_description
1 polymer ?
#
loop_
_entity_poly.entity_id
_entity_poly.type
_entity_poly.pdbx_seq_one_letter_code
_entity_poly.pdbx_strand_id
1 'polypeptide(L)'
;TKPLVTALSTPYTPTNGLKNRHIALWQSHGFYYEPKLTRWEWQRARIFQTVEDLYTQSYVLPFLVPMLENAGANVLMPRERDSQIAEVVVDNDGCLHSRSVYTEKIGDKNWMQGTGEGFAHLRDQYINFENPFREGTFRTVETVKGKKEKESTAEWIPELPSTGQYAVYV
;
A
#
# COMPACT_ATOMS: atom_id res chain seq x y z
N THR A 1 32.23 -35.63 4.99
CA THR A 1 31.41 -35.31 6.17
C THR A 1 30.46 -34.18 5.82
N LYS A 2 29.17 -34.42 5.98
CA LYS A 2 28.17 -33.33 5.81
C LYS A 2 28.42 -32.29 6.92
N PRO A 3 28.43 -31.01 6.60
CA PRO A 3 28.53 -29.96 7.62
C PRO A 3 27.35 -30.07 8.60
N LEU A 4 27.63 -29.94 9.87
CA LEU A 4 26.62 -29.94 10.93
C LEU A 4 25.72 -28.70 10.89
N VAL A 5 26.22 -27.63 10.29
CA VAL A 5 25.47 -26.38 10.09
C VAL A 5 25.45 -26.11 8.61
N THR A 6 24.24 -26.04 8.06
CA THR A 6 23.99 -25.55 6.68
C THR A 6 23.52 -24.10 6.74
N ALA A 7 23.96 -23.30 5.77
CA ALA A 7 23.49 -21.93 5.66
C ALA A 7 21.98 -21.94 5.37
N LEU A 8 21.16 -21.67 6.37
CA LEU A 8 19.72 -21.55 6.25
C LEU A 8 19.29 -20.36 5.35
N SER A 9 20.23 -19.45 5.11
CA SER A 9 20.04 -18.30 4.22
C SER A 9 20.21 -18.63 2.73
N THR A 10 20.65 -19.86 2.38
CA THR A 10 20.73 -20.23 0.96
C THR A 10 19.33 -20.51 0.44
N PRO A 11 18.86 -19.79 -0.60
CA PRO A 11 17.56 -20.03 -1.16
C PRO A 11 17.39 -21.48 -1.59
N TYR A 12 16.42 -22.16 -1.04
CA TYR A 12 16.05 -23.51 -1.44
C TYR A 12 14.73 -23.45 -2.19
N THR A 13 14.75 -23.76 -3.46
CA THR A 13 13.53 -23.82 -4.28
C THR A 13 13.17 -25.30 -4.50
N PRO A 14 12.22 -25.85 -3.72
CA PRO A 14 11.81 -27.24 -3.89
C PRO A 14 11.09 -27.43 -5.23
N THR A 15 11.39 -28.53 -5.91
CA THR A 15 10.82 -28.86 -7.24
C THR A 15 9.30 -28.97 -7.26
N ASN A 16 8.69 -29.34 -6.13
CA ASN A 16 7.24 -29.49 -5.96
C ASN A 16 6.72 -28.65 -4.79
N GLY A 17 7.33 -27.47 -4.54
CA GLY A 17 6.90 -26.58 -3.48
C GLY A 17 5.66 -25.76 -3.82
N LEU A 18 5.68 -24.50 -3.49
CA LEU A 18 4.57 -23.57 -3.71
C LEU A 18 4.61 -22.88 -5.08
N LYS A 19 5.34 -23.45 -6.04
CA LYS A 19 5.48 -22.86 -7.38
C LYS A 19 4.11 -22.57 -8.00
N ASN A 20 3.96 -21.32 -8.48
CA ASN A 20 2.72 -20.81 -9.08
C ASN A 20 1.51 -20.76 -8.13
N ARG A 21 1.70 -20.88 -6.81
CA ARG A 21 0.64 -20.62 -5.84
C ARG A 21 0.58 -19.14 -5.51
N HIS A 22 -0.62 -18.60 -5.44
CA HIS A 22 -0.86 -17.23 -5.00
C HIS A 22 -1.37 -17.28 -3.57
N ILE A 23 -0.71 -16.56 -2.69
CA ILE A 23 -1.03 -16.52 -1.27
C ILE A 23 -1.26 -15.06 -0.89
N ALA A 24 -2.49 -14.75 -0.47
CA ALA A 24 -2.77 -13.46 0.16
C ALA A 24 -2.45 -13.58 1.65
N LEU A 25 -1.57 -12.71 2.12
CA LEU A 25 -1.09 -12.72 3.49
C LEU A 25 -1.30 -11.36 4.14
N TRP A 26 -2.00 -11.35 5.26
CA TRP A 26 -2.22 -10.17 6.08
C TRP A 26 -1.61 -10.40 7.46
N GLN A 27 -0.52 -9.69 7.75
CA GLN A 27 0.29 -9.92 8.94
C GLN A 27 -0.31 -9.41 10.25
N SER A 28 -1.25 -8.49 10.22
CA SER A 28 -1.97 -7.98 11.38
C SER A 28 -2.86 -6.80 11.02
N HIS A 29 -3.47 -6.12 12.03
CA HIS A 29 -4.37 -4.99 11.85
C HIS A 29 -3.61 -3.69 11.57
N GLY A 30 -2.76 -3.25 12.49
CA GLY A 30 -1.90 -2.08 12.35
C GLY A 30 -2.42 -0.80 12.99
N PHE A 31 -1.79 0.30 12.60
CA PHE A 31 -2.06 1.64 13.09
C PHE A 31 -3.14 2.29 12.22
N TYR A 32 -4.12 2.95 12.84
CA TYR A 32 -5.23 3.58 12.15
C TYR A 32 -5.72 4.83 12.89
N TYR A 33 -6.46 5.66 12.19
CA TYR A 33 -7.14 6.78 12.80
C TYR A 33 -8.50 6.35 13.36
N GLU A 34 -8.69 6.51 14.68
CA GLU A 34 -9.96 6.22 15.35
C GLU A 34 -10.84 7.49 15.41
N PRO A 35 -11.86 7.60 14.54
CA PRO A 35 -12.62 8.85 14.40
C PRO A 35 -13.45 9.20 15.65
N LYS A 36 -13.85 8.23 16.46
CA LYS A 36 -14.58 8.50 17.71
C LYS A 36 -13.70 9.12 18.78
N LEU A 37 -12.42 8.77 18.81
CA LEU A 37 -11.44 9.27 19.75
C LEU A 37 -10.59 10.40 19.16
N THR A 38 -10.75 10.69 17.88
CA THR A 38 -10.01 11.72 17.12
C THR A 38 -8.49 11.60 17.30
N ARG A 39 -7.98 10.36 17.23
CA ARG A 39 -6.55 10.09 17.40
C ARG A 39 -6.10 8.87 16.64
N TRP A 40 -4.81 8.75 16.44
CA TRP A 40 -4.16 7.59 15.85
C TRP A 40 -3.92 6.52 16.92
N GLU A 41 -4.33 5.30 16.63
CA GLU A 41 -4.19 4.16 17.55
C GLU A 41 -3.80 2.88 16.84
N TRP A 42 -3.19 1.97 17.60
CA TRP A 42 -3.11 0.57 17.21
C TRP A 42 -4.48 -0.09 17.37
N GLN A 43 -4.89 -0.89 16.41
CA GLN A 43 -6.19 -1.58 16.44
C GLN A 43 -6.28 -2.54 17.63
N ARG A 44 -5.16 -3.13 18.03
CA ARG A 44 -5.07 -3.96 19.24
C ARG A 44 -4.46 -3.17 20.39
N ALA A 45 -5.09 -3.34 21.56
CA ALA A 45 -4.59 -2.73 22.79
C ALA A 45 -3.19 -3.27 23.16
N ARG A 46 -2.41 -2.44 23.84
CA ARG A 46 -1.11 -2.84 24.36
C ARG A 46 -1.26 -3.86 25.48
N ILE A 47 -0.52 -4.94 25.43
CA ILE A 47 -0.40 -5.94 26.49
C ILE A 47 1.06 -5.97 26.91
N PHE A 48 1.34 -5.77 28.20
CA PHE A 48 2.71 -5.73 28.73
C PHE A 48 3.67 -4.83 27.94
N GLN A 49 3.21 -3.65 27.56
CA GLN A 49 3.93 -2.67 26.74
C GLN A 49 4.24 -3.13 25.30
N THR A 50 3.80 -4.29 24.89
CA THR A 50 3.89 -4.75 23.52
C THR A 50 2.59 -4.50 22.77
N VAL A 51 2.71 -4.41 21.44
CA VAL A 51 1.59 -4.30 20.53
C VAL A 51 1.53 -5.57 19.68
N GLU A 52 0.40 -6.27 19.70
CA GLU A 52 0.19 -7.50 18.94
C GLU A 52 0.53 -7.32 17.46
N ASP A 53 0.11 -6.19 16.90
CA ASP A 53 0.36 -5.86 15.50
C ASP A 53 1.87 -5.85 15.15
N LEU A 54 2.69 -5.25 16.00
CA LEU A 54 4.15 -5.21 15.80
C LEU A 54 4.79 -6.58 16.01
N TYR A 55 4.31 -7.34 16.98
CA TYR A 55 4.81 -8.68 17.24
C TYR A 55 4.62 -9.58 16.03
N THR A 56 3.42 -9.62 15.46
CA THR A 56 3.12 -10.43 14.29
C THR A 56 3.95 -10.01 13.07
N GLN A 57 4.09 -8.70 12.84
CA GLN A 57 4.93 -8.17 11.76
C GLN A 57 6.38 -8.63 11.86
N SER A 58 6.93 -8.71 13.08
CA SER A 58 8.32 -9.11 13.32
C SER A 58 8.65 -10.54 12.88
N TYR A 59 7.65 -11.40 12.74
CA TYR A 59 7.83 -12.76 12.20
C TYR A 59 7.44 -12.88 10.74
N VAL A 60 6.34 -12.25 10.36
CA VAL A 60 5.77 -12.43 9.04
C VAL A 60 6.65 -11.81 7.97
N LEU A 61 7.05 -10.55 8.15
CA LEU A 61 7.80 -9.82 7.14
C LEU A 61 9.22 -10.38 6.92
N PRO A 62 10.07 -10.57 7.97
CA PRO A 62 11.45 -11.02 7.75
C PRO A 62 11.59 -12.51 7.56
N PHE A 63 10.62 -13.33 7.95
CA PHE A 63 10.77 -14.79 7.91
C PHE A 63 9.71 -15.46 7.03
N LEU A 64 8.42 -15.34 7.35
CA LEU A 64 7.39 -16.11 6.66
C LEU A 64 7.29 -15.75 5.17
N VAL A 65 7.28 -14.46 4.85
CA VAL A 65 7.19 -13.99 3.46
C VAL A 65 8.36 -14.51 2.61
N PRO A 66 9.63 -14.31 3.01
CA PRO A 66 10.76 -14.87 2.26
C PRO A 66 10.73 -16.41 2.17
N MET A 67 10.26 -17.10 3.20
CA MET A 67 10.14 -18.57 3.15
C MET A 67 9.13 -19.02 2.10
N LEU A 68 7.97 -18.36 2.03
CA LEU A 68 6.93 -18.67 1.04
C LEU A 68 7.42 -18.36 -0.39
N GLU A 69 8.07 -17.23 -0.58
CA GLU A 69 8.63 -16.84 -1.87
C GLU A 69 9.77 -17.77 -2.32
N ASN A 70 10.65 -18.13 -1.42
CA ASN A 70 11.71 -19.11 -1.68
C ASN A 70 11.15 -20.50 -2.02
N ALA A 71 9.97 -20.83 -1.52
CA ALA A 71 9.25 -22.03 -1.91
C ALA A 71 8.53 -21.91 -3.26
N GLY A 72 8.59 -20.75 -3.90
CA GLY A 72 8.02 -20.50 -5.23
C GLY A 72 6.63 -19.89 -5.25
N ALA A 73 6.10 -19.43 -4.11
CA ALA A 73 4.81 -18.75 -4.03
C ALA A 73 4.89 -17.31 -4.52
N ASN A 74 3.77 -16.82 -5.06
CA ASN A 74 3.53 -15.39 -5.27
C ASN A 74 2.78 -14.85 -4.05
N VAL A 75 3.46 -14.08 -3.21
CA VAL A 75 2.88 -13.55 -1.98
C VAL A 75 2.32 -12.15 -2.22
N LEU A 76 1.01 -12.02 -2.01
CA LEU A 76 0.28 -10.76 -2.11
C LEU A 76 0.03 -10.23 -0.69
N MET A 77 0.41 -8.99 -0.45
CA MET A 77 0.25 -8.36 0.86
C MET A 77 -0.50 -7.03 0.70
N PRO A 78 -1.53 -6.77 1.54
CA PRO A 78 -2.28 -5.51 1.51
C PRO A 78 -1.51 -4.34 2.15
N ARG A 79 -0.38 -4.64 2.80
CA ARG A 79 0.47 -3.65 3.45
C ARG A 79 1.85 -3.68 2.85
N GLU A 80 2.44 -2.52 2.84
CA GLU A 80 3.79 -2.33 2.35
C GLU A 80 4.81 -3.13 3.15
N ARG A 81 5.77 -3.67 2.44
CA ARG A 81 6.97 -4.34 2.97
C ARG A 81 8.24 -3.80 2.32
N ASP A 82 8.10 -2.80 1.47
CA ASP A 82 9.21 -2.14 0.82
C ASP A 82 9.98 -1.30 1.85
N SER A 83 11.28 -1.39 1.84
CA SER A 83 12.18 -0.63 2.70
C SER A 83 12.76 0.61 1.99
N GLN A 84 12.28 0.95 0.82
CA GLN A 84 12.72 2.15 0.12
C GLN A 84 12.29 3.40 0.88
N ILE A 85 13.17 4.40 0.85
CA ILE A 85 12.92 5.70 1.46
C ILE A 85 12.33 6.71 0.47
N ALA A 86 12.25 6.35 -0.81
CA ALA A 86 11.65 7.19 -1.83
C ALA A 86 10.14 6.95 -1.86
N GLU A 87 9.39 7.89 -1.31
CA GLU A 87 7.93 7.89 -1.29
C GLU A 87 7.42 9.10 -2.06
N VAL A 88 6.46 8.87 -2.95
CA VAL A 88 5.76 9.93 -3.69
C VAL A 88 4.27 9.66 -3.65
N VAL A 89 3.54 10.59 -3.07
CA VAL A 89 2.08 10.56 -3.05
C VAL A 89 1.55 11.50 -4.13
N VAL A 90 0.69 10.99 -5.01
CA VAL A 90 0.03 11.77 -6.06
C VAL A 90 -1.45 11.77 -5.79
N ASP A 91 -2.00 12.93 -5.55
CA ASP A 91 -3.40 13.12 -5.18
C ASP A 91 -4.10 14.16 -6.08
N ASN A 92 -5.43 14.07 -6.18
CA ASN A 92 -6.20 15.02 -6.98
C ASN A 92 -6.24 16.45 -6.38
N ASP A 93 -6.01 16.59 -5.09
CA ASP A 93 -5.93 17.88 -4.39
C ASP A 93 -4.52 18.47 -4.38
N GLY A 94 -3.56 17.78 -4.99
CA GLY A 94 -2.18 18.23 -5.14
C GLY A 94 -1.14 17.24 -4.64
N CYS A 95 0.12 17.62 -4.75
CA CYS A 95 1.26 16.79 -4.38
C CYS A 95 2.21 17.59 -3.48
N LEU A 96 2.39 17.12 -2.25
CA LEU A 96 3.32 17.73 -1.32
C LEU A 96 4.77 17.47 -1.77
N HIS A 97 5.59 18.53 -1.81
CA HIS A 97 7.02 18.46 -2.11
C HIS A 97 7.43 17.80 -3.43
N SER A 98 6.53 17.63 -4.37
CA SER A 98 6.85 17.01 -5.65
C SER A 98 6.20 17.76 -6.83
N ARG A 99 6.74 17.54 -8.03
CA ARG A 99 6.15 17.97 -9.30
C ARG A 99 5.26 16.88 -9.91
N SER A 100 4.84 15.95 -9.11
CA SER A 100 3.89 14.92 -9.52
C SER A 100 2.58 15.55 -9.96
N VAL A 101 1.92 14.93 -10.91
CA VAL A 101 0.73 15.50 -11.55
C VAL A 101 -0.39 14.48 -11.59
N TYR A 102 -1.58 14.91 -11.18
CA TYR A 102 -2.83 14.24 -11.45
C TYR A 102 -3.52 14.91 -12.62
N THR A 103 -4.00 14.14 -13.59
CA THR A 103 -4.73 14.66 -14.75
C THR A 103 -5.94 13.81 -15.09
N GLU A 104 -6.97 14.45 -15.66
CA GLU A 104 -8.19 13.78 -16.13
C GLU A 104 -8.36 13.99 -17.62
N LYS A 105 -8.72 12.91 -18.34
CA LYS A 105 -9.14 12.95 -19.73
C LYS A 105 -10.61 12.59 -19.79
N ILE A 106 -11.40 13.46 -20.44
CA ILE A 106 -12.83 13.29 -20.59
C ILE A 106 -13.10 12.46 -21.85
N GLY A 107 -13.86 11.38 -21.69
CA GLY A 107 -14.45 10.61 -22.77
C GLY A 107 -15.91 10.99 -22.97
N ASP A 108 -16.80 10.02 -22.98
CA ASP A 108 -18.24 10.26 -23.13
C ASP A 108 -18.94 10.62 -21.80
N LYS A 109 -18.25 10.46 -20.69
CA LYS A 109 -18.70 10.84 -19.34
C LYS A 109 -17.73 11.83 -18.71
N ASN A 110 -18.30 12.83 -18.02
CA ASN A 110 -17.50 13.85 -17.34
C ASN A 110 -17.04 13.38 -15.97
N TRP A 111 -15.82 13.77 -15.61
CA TRP A 111 -15.37 13.71 -14.24
C TRP A 111 -16.10 14.76 -13.38
N MET A 112 -16.49 14.37 -12.19
CA MET A 112 -17.16 15.22 -11.21
C MET A 112 -16.46 15.12 -9.87
N GLN A 113 -16.53 16.20 -9.10
CA GLN A 113 -16.15 16.13 -7.69
C GLN A 113 -17.22 15.33 -6.95
N GLY A 114 -16.77 14.37 -6.14
CA GLY A 114 -17.66 13.62 -5.26
C GLY A 114 -18.22 14.50 -4.14
N THR A 115 -19.36 14.10 -3.62
CA THR A 115 -19.99 14.78 -2.49
C THR A 115 -19.48 14.19 -1.18
N GLY A 116 -18.72 14.94 -0.42
CA GLY A 116 -18.14 14.51 0.86
C GLY A 116 -16.63 14.76 0.97
N GLU A 117 -16.08 14.25 2.05
CA GLU A 117 -14.68 14.39 2.36
C GLU A 117 -13.85 13.31 1.65
N GLY A 118 -12.63 13.64 1.26
CA GLY A 118 -11.68 12.75 0.64
C GLY A 118 -10.30 12.85 1.29
N PHE A 119 -9.36 12.10 0.75
CA PHE A 119 -7.97 12.16 1.15
C PHE A 119 -7.30 13.41 0.56
N ALA A 120 -6.37 14.00 1.31
CA ALA A 120 -5.37 14.94 0.80
C ALA A 120 -4.05 14.76 1.54
N HIS A 121 -2.95 14.82 0.79
CA HIS A 121 -1.61 14.76 1.35
C HIS A 121 -1.07 16.17 1.60
N LEU A 122 -1.49 16.78 2.71
CA LEU A 122 -1.15 18.17 3.02
C LEU A 122 0.14 18.34 3.84
N ARG A 123 0.64 17.26 4.45
CA ARG A 123 1.82 17.27 5.32
C ARG A 123 2.47 15.89 5.41
N ASP A 124 3.75 15.86 5.76
CA ASP A 124 4.53 14.60 5.85
C ASP A 124 4.14 13.72 7.04
N GLN A 125 3.63 14.33 8.10
CA GLN A 125 3.22 13.60 9.31
C GLN A 125 1.89 14.13 9.82
N TYR A 126 1.06 13.23 10.29
CA TYR A 126 -0.23 13.53 10.90
C TYR A 126 -0.20 13.18 12.38
N ILE A 127 -0.70 14.10 13.19
CA ILE A 127 -0.82 13.92 14.64
C ILE A 127 -2.26 13.66 15.04
N ASN A 128 -2.50 13.43 16.33
CA ASN A 128 -3.86 13.32 16.85
C ASN A 128 -4.68 14.55 16.48
N PHE A 129 -5.95 14.37 16.19
CA PHE A 129 -6.92 15.35 15.70
C PHE A 129 -6.78 15.74 14.21
N GLU A 130 -5.78 15.25 13.53
CA GLU A 130 -5.63 15.41 12.07
C GLU A 130 -5.99 14.12 11.37
N ASN A 131 -6.86 14.21 10.38
CA ASN A 131 -7.31 13.06 9.59
C ASN A 131 -7.21 13.37 8.10
N PRO A 132 -6.16 12.89 7.41
CA PRO A 132 -5.95 13.18 6.00
C PRO A 132 -7.10 12.69 5.10
N PHE A 133 -7.89 11.71 5.54
CA PHE A 133 -9.04 11.19 4.80
C PHE A 133 -10.27 12.11 4.83
N ARG A 134 -10.18 13.25 5.52
CA ARG A 134 -11.22 14.26 5.64
C ARG A 134 -10.77 15.65 5.20
N GLU A 135 -9.55 15.79 4.75
CA GLU A 135 -8.93 17.08 4.44
C GLU A 135 -8.93 17.41 2.96
N GLY A 136 -9.37 16.48 2.12
CA GLY A 136 -9.39 16.61 0.68
C GLY A 136 -10.73 16.29 0.03
N THR A 137 -10.67 16.11 -1.28
CA THR A 137 -11.80 15.77 -2.14
C THR A 137 -11.56 14.42 -2.83
N PHE A 138 -12.59 13.93 -3.52
CA PHE A 138 -12.41 12.77 -4.39
C PHE A 138 -13.15 13.00 -5.73
N ARG A 139 -12.69 12.28 -6.75
CA ARG A 139 -13.22 12.40 -8.09
C ARG A 139 -14.05 11.18 -8.45
N THR A 140 -15.13 11.41 -9.16
CA THR A 140 -16.04 10.36 -9.62
C THR A 140 -16.31 10.49 -11.12
N VAL A 141 -16.51 9.35 -11.77
CA VAL A 141 -16.95 9.27 -13.16
C VAL A 141 -17.88 8.08 -13.35
N GLU A 142 -18.92 8.23 -14.14
CA GLU A 142 -19.75 7.09 -14.51
C GLU A 142 -19.04 6.19 -15.50
N THR A 143 -19.13 4.89 -15.29
CA THR A 143 -18.60 3.90 -16.23
C THR A 143 -19.41 3.89 -17.53
N VAL A 144 -18.75 3.61 -18.63
CA VAL A 144 -19.37 3.43 -19.94
C VAL A 144 -19.58 1.94 -20.25
N LYS A 145 -20.61 1.63 -21.03
CA LYS A 145 -20.91 0.26 -21.44
C LYS A 145 -20.68 0.11 -22.95
N GLY A 146 -19.72 -0.72 -23.30
CA GLY A 146 -19.56 -1.16 -24.68
C GLY A 146 -18.39 -0.51 -25.44
N LYS A 147 -18.01 -1.16 -26.53
CA LYS A 147 -16.79 -0.84 -27.31
C LYS A 147 -16.86 0.46 -28.13
N LYS A 148 -18.02 1.09 -28.22
CA LYS A 148 -18.21 2.30 -29.04
C LYS A 148 -18.09 3.60 -28.24
N GLU A 149 -18.14 3.50 -26.93
CA GLU A 149 -18.08 4.65 -26.04
C GLU A 149 -16.61 4.90 -25.63
N LYS A 150 -16.24 6.17 -25.51
CA LYS A 150 -14.91 6.57 -25.07
C LYS A 150 -14.86 6.60 -23.55
N GLU A 151 -13.94 5.90 -22.98
CA GLU A 151 -13.67 5.90 -21.55
C GLU A 151 -13.03 7.22 -21.12
N SER A 152 -13.49 7.74 -19.98
CA SER A 152 -12.79 8.80 -19.27
C SER A 152 -11.70 8.17 -18.41
N THR A 153 -10.51 8.73 -18.41
CA THR A 153 -9.36 8.18 -17.69
C THR A 153 -8.79 9.21 -16.74
N ALA A 154 -8.15 8.73 -15.67
CA ALA A 154 -7.32 9.54 -14.80
C ALA A 154 -5.89 8.98 -14.84
N GLU A 155 -4.92 9.86 -14.77
CA GLU A 155 -3.50 9.53 -14.77
C GLU A 155 -2.82 10.16 -13.57
N TRP A 156 -2.07 9.36 -12.84
CA TRP A 156 -1.19 9.78 -11.75
C TRP A 156 0.25 9.66 -12.26
N ILE A 157 0.93 10.78 -12.36
CA ILE A 157 2.29 10.88 -12.92
C ILE A 157 3.23 11.26 -11.77
N PRO A 158 3.89 10.28 -11.13
CA PRO A 158 4.82 10.55 -10.04
C PRO A 158 6.13 11.13 -10.55
N GLU A 159 6.70 12.10 -9.82
CA GLU A 159 8.07 12.54 -9.98
C GLU A 159 8.98 11.63 -9.14
N LEU A 160 9.60 10.65 -9.78
CA LEU A 160 10.48 9.70 -9.12
C LEU A 160 11.93 10.18 -9.09
N PRO A 161 12.68 9.93 -8.00
CA PRO A 161 14.04 10.43 -7.83
C PRO A 161 15.06 9.74 -8.76
N SER A 162 14.77 8.54 -9.23
CA SER A 162 15.64 7.76 -10.12
C SER A 162 14.85 6.70 -10.89
N THR A 163 15.46 6.17 -11.92
CA THR A 163 14.92 5.00 -12.64
C THR A 163 15.06 3.75 -11.75
N GLY A 164 14.00 2.98 -11.63
CA GLY A 164 13.98 1.77 -10.79
C GLY A 164 12.64 1.05 -10.82
N GLN A 165 12.51 0.08 -9.93
CA GLN A 165 11.25 -0.59 -9.65
C GLN A 165 10.67 0.01 -8.37
N TYR A 166 9.41 0.40 -8.43
CA TYR A 166 8.70 1.00 -7.33
C TYR A 166 7.43 0.20 -7.05
N ALA A 167 7.12 0.03 -5.77
CA ALA A 167 5.82 -0.46 -5.36
C ALA A 167 4.78 0.63 -5.58
N VAL A 168 3.62 0.27 -6.14
CA VAL A 168 2.51 1.20 -6.39
C VAL A 168 1.32 0.76 -5.55
N TYR A 169 0.78 1.69 -4.80
CA TYR A 169 -0.38 1.50 -3.93
C TYR A 169 -1.49 2.47 -4.35
N VAL A 170 -2.75 1.98 -4.27
CA VAL A 170 -3.96 2.74 -4.61
C VAL A 170 -4.96 2.63 -3.48
#